data_e7c02bc2c9efc8d2a81466bd88fdf8af
#
_entry.id   e7c02bc2c9efc8d2a81466bd88fdf8af
#
_cell.length_a   1.000
_cell.length_b   1.000
_cell.length_c   1.000
_cell.angle_alpha   90.00
_cell.angle_beta   90.00
_cell.angle_gamma   90.00
#
_symmetry.space_group_name_H-M   'P 1'
#
loop_
_entity.id
_entity.type
_entity.pdbx_description
1 polymer ?
#
loop_
_entity_poly.entity_id
_entity_poly.type
_entity_poly.pdbx_seq_one_letter_code
_entity_poly.pdbx_strand_id
1 'polypeptide(L)'
;MYELTGKVAIVTGAAAGLGQAIAATFAKQGAKVVPTDRPGVSMDETIEMCKKAGVEEVYTHDLDVTDQDSIAKAIADVKEKYGSIDILASNAGLNRPMPLDQVTPEVWDSVMNVNLRGAFFMAQAVAPVMKAQGKGRIIFTSSQAGLVARENQQPYCASKG
;
A
#
# COMPACT_ATOMS: atom_id res chain seq x y z
N MET A 1 -15.07 16.46 -10.29
CA MET A 1 -13.68 16.00 -10.09
C MET A 1 -13.53 15.82 -8.60
N TYR A 2 -13.03 14.69 -8.14
CA TYR A 2 -12.82 14.48 -6.70
C TYR A 2 -11.58 15.27 -6.28
N GLU A 3 -11.70 16.07 -5.23
CA GLU A 3 -10.61 16.90 -4.72
C GLU A 3 -10.09 16.28 -3.41
N LEU A 4 -8.77 16.04 -3.35
CA LEU A 4 -8.07 15.52 -2.19
C LEU A 4 -7.15 16.55 -1.54
N THR A 5 -7.37 17.83 -1.83
CA THR A 5 -6.55 18.94 -1.31
C THR A 5 -6.43 18.86 0.20
N GLY A 6 -5.19 18.83 0.69
CA GLY A 6 -4.86 18.76 2.10
C GLY A 6 -5.05 17.38 2.76
N LYS A 7 -5.52 16.36 2.02
CA LYS A 7 -5.63 14.98 2.53
C LYS A 7 -4.27 14.31 2.54
N VAL A 8 -3.96 13.59 3.60
CA VAL A 8 -2.75 12.78 3.73
C VAL A 8 -3.08 11.34 3.31
N ALA A 9 -2.38 10.84 2.31
CA ALA A 9 -2.63 9.54 1.71
C ALA A 9 -1.37 8.66 1.72
N ILE A 10 -1.41 7.54 2.42
CA ILE A 10 -0.36 6.51 2.37
C ILE A 10 -0.71 5.52 1.27
N VAL A 11 0.26 5.18 0.43
CA VAL A 11 0.13 4.16 -0.64
C VAL A 11 1.23 3.13 -0.47
N THR A 12 0.87 1.87 -0.21
CA THR A 12 1.86 0.79 -0.05
C THR A 12 2.15 0.08 -1.37
N GLY A 13 3.40 -0.39 -1.54
CA GLY A 13 3.84 -1.00 -2.79
C GLY A 13 3.83 0.00 -3.94
N ALA A 14 4.33 1.21 -3.67
CA ALA A 14 4.20 2.36 -4.56
C ALA A 14 5.41 2.58 -5.47
N ALA A 15 6.44 1.74 -5.42
CA ALA A 15 7.62 1.88 -6.27
C ALA A 15 7.34 1.63 -7.75
N ALA A 16 6.31 0.86 -8.08
CA ALA A 16 5.98 0.51 -9.46
C ALA A 16 4.48 0.21 -9.67
N GLY A 17 4.06 0.08 -10.91
CA GLY A 17 2.77 -0.46 -11.32
C GLY A 17 1.56 0.30 -10.77
N LEU A 18 0.60 -0.44 -10.19
CA LEU A 18 -0.65 0.15 -9.69
C LEU A 18 -0.42 1.11 -8.53
N GLY A 19 0.45 0.76 -7.58
CA GLY A 19 0.75 1.64 -6.44
C GLY A 19 1.35 2.97 -6.86
N GLN A 20 2.28 2.95 -7.80
CA GLN A 20 2.84 4.14 -8.43
C GLN A 20 1.76 5.00 -9.11
N ALA A 21 0.89 4.37 -9.91
CA ALA A 21 -0.20 5.07 -10.58
C ALA A 21 -1.23 5.67 -9.61
N ILE A 22 -1.54 4.96 -8.51
CA ILE A 22 -2.40 5.45 -7.42
C ILE A 22 -1.76 6.68 -6.78
N ALA A 23 -0.47 6.60 -6.43
CA ALA A 23 0.26 7.72 -5.81
C ALA A 23 0.23 8.96 -6.70
N ALA A 24 0.57 8.83 -7.98
CA ALA A 24 0.53 9.93 -8.94
C ALA A 24 -0.89 10.49 -9.14
N THR A 25 -1.91 9.63 -9.13
CA THR A 25 -3.31 10.06 -9.26
C THR A 25 -3.76 10.86 -8.03
N PHE A 26 -3.43 10.41 -6.82
CA PHE A 26 -3.74 11.14 -5.60
C PHE A 26 -3.00 12.48 -5.55
N ALA A 27 -1.73 12.51 -5.96
CA ALA A 27 -0.95 13.73 -6.10
C ALA A 27 -1.65 14.73 -7.05
N LYS A 28 -2.11 14.27 -8.21
CA LYS A 28 -2.86 15.09 -9.20
C LYS A 28 -4.17 15.66 -8.64
N GLN A 29 -4.77 15.00 -7.65
CA GLN A 29 -5.97 15.47 -6.95
C GLN A 29 -5.67 16.37 -5.75
N GLY A 30 -4.42 16.74 -5.51
CA GLY A 30 -4.00 17.65 -4.44
C GLY A 30 -3.73 17.00 -3.08
N ALA A 31 -3.62 15.66 -3.03
CA ALA A 31 -3.27 14.98 -1.78
C ALA A 31 -1.79 15.16 -1.43
N LYS A 32 -1.50 15.20 -0.13
CA LYS A 32 -0.16 14.96 0.42
C LYS A 32 0.09 13.46 0.39
N VAL A 33 0.69 12.97 -0.69
CA VAL A 33 0.91 11.55 -0.88
C VAL A 33 2.19 11.11 -0.20
N VAL A 34 2.11 9.98 0.49
CA VAL A 34 3.25 9.27 1.09
C VAL A 34 3.36 7.91 0.39
N PRO A 35 4.09 7.84 -0.73
CA PRO A 35 4.40 6.57 -1.36
C PRO A 35 5.34 5.76 -0.45
N THR A 36 5.07 4.47 -0.27
CA THR A 36 5.90 3.58 0.54
C THR A 36 6.18 2.28 -0.20
N ASP A 37 7.38 1.75 0.00
CA ASP A 37 7.78 0.43 -0.45
C ASP A 37 8.84 -0.14 0.51
N ARG A 38 9.24 -1.40 0.31
CA ARG A 38 10.23 -2.07 1.14
C ARG A 38 11.57 -1.32 1.14
N PRO A 39 12.35 -1.38 2.22
CA PRO A 39 13.70 -0.82 2.26
C PRO A 39 14.55 -1.27 1.07
N GLY A 40 15.28 -0.32 0.48
CA GLY A 40 16.17 -0.57 -0.65
C GLY A 40 15.51 -0.61 -2.03
N VAL A 41 14.19 -0.43 -2.12
CA VAL A 41 13.48 -0.28 -3.40
C VAL A 41 13.45 1.19 -3.78
N SER A 42 13.96 1.55 -4.98
CA SER A 42 13.94 2.94 -5.44
C SER A 42 12.50 3.43 -5.70
N MET A 43 12.24 4.66 -5.25
CA MET A 43 10.98 5.38 -5.45
C MET A 43 11.13 6.56 -6.41
N ASP A 44 12.28 6.69 -7.08
CA ASP A 44 12.63 7.87 -7.89
C ASP A 44 11.60 8.14 -8.97
N GLU A 45 11.18 7.11 -9.70
CA GLU A 45 10.18 7.25 -10.76
C GLU A 45 8.82 7.71 -10.21
N THR A 46 8.40 7.17 -9.07
CA THR A 46 7.16 7.55 -8.40
C THR A 46 7.21 8.99 -7.90
N ILE A 47 8.35 9.40 -7.33
CA ILE A 47 8.59 10.79 -6.92
C ILE A 47 8.44 11.72 -8.12
N GLU A 48 9.10 11.41 -9.23
CA GLU A 48 9.02 12.21 -10.46
C GLU A 48 7.59 12.29 -11.02
N MET A 49 6.84 11.19 -10.99
CA MET A 49 5.43 11.19 -11.42
C MET A 49 4.56 12.08 -10.52
N CYS A 50 4.76 12.03 -9.21
CA CYS A 50 4.04 12.89 -8.26
C CYS A 50 4.40 14.36 -8.44
N LYS A 51 5.68 14.70 -8.67
CA LYS A 51 6.12 16.06 -8.97
C LYS A 51 5.50 16.60 -10.28
N LYS A 52 5.51 15.79 -11.33
CA LYS A 52 4.83 16.15 -12.61
C LYS A 52 3.31 16.35 -12.43
N ALA A 53 2.73 15.73 -11.43
CA ALA A 53 1.32 15.90 -11.07
C ALA A 53 1.03 17.17 -10.24
N GLY A 54 2.06 17.95 -9.85
CA GLY A 54 1.93 19.23 -9.18
C GLY A 54 2.29 19.24 -7.69
N VAL A 55 2.87 18.16 -7.17
CA VAL A 55 3.38 18.10 -5.79
C VAL A 55 4.83 18.59 -5.75
N GLU A 56 5.11 19.64 -4.99
CA GLU A 56 6.46 20.23 -4.90
C GLU A 56 7.43 19.30 -4.16
N GLU A 57 6.99 18.73 -3.02
CA GLU A 57 7.80 17.83 -2.20
C GLU A 57 7.05 16.52 -1.95
N VAL A 58 7.66 15.40 -2.30
CA VAL A 58 7.12 14.05 -2.05
C VAL A 58 7.88 13.43 -0.89
N TYR A 59 7.18 13.18 0.20
CA TYR A 59 7.71 12.44 1.34
C TYR A 59 7.49 10.95 1.14
N THR A 60 8.55 10.20 0.92
CA THR A 60 8.52 8.74 0.87
C THR A 60 8.92 8.12 2.20
N HIS A 61 8.53 6.89 2.43
CA HIS A 61 8.91 6.14 3.62
C HIS A 61 9.19 4.68 3.28
N ASP A 62 10.27 4.14 3.83
CA ASP A 62 10.54 2.71 3.78
C ASP A 62 9.53 1.97 4.66
N LEU A 63 8.85 1.00 4.08
CA LEU A 63 7.80 0.24 4.77
C LEU A 63 7.74 -1.20 4.28
N ASP A 64 8.12 -2.14 5.13
CA ASP A 64 7.82 -3.54 4.94
C ASP A 64 6.49 -3.89 5.63
N VAL A 65 5.46 -4.19 4.84
CA VAL A 65 4.12 -4.53 5.36
C VAL A 65 4.09 -5.86 6.12
N THR A 66 5.15 -6.68 6.05
CA THR A 66 5.27 -7.93 6.81
C THR A 66 5.86 -7.74 8.20
N ASP A 67 6.45 -6.56 8.47
CA ASP A 67 7.09 -6.19 9.72
C ASP A 67 6.22 -5.16 10.49
N GLN A 68 5.77 -5.54 11.68
CA GLN A 68 4.91 -4.69 12.51
C GLN A 68 5.63 -3.46 13.07
N ASP A 69 6.91 -3.56 13.36
CA ASP A 69 7.70 -2.41 13.84
C ASP A 69 7.90 -1.40 12.69
N SER A 70 8.15 -1.88 11.47
CA SER A 70 8.20 -1.07 10.26
C SER A 70 6.87 -0.33 10.02
N ILE A 71 5.74 -1.04 10.15
CA ILE A 71 4.40 -0.45 10.04
C ILE A 71 4.20 0.63 11.12
N ALA A 72 4.46 0.31 12.38
CA ALA A 72 4.25 1.23 13.50
C ALA A 72 5.08 2.51 13.33
N LYS A 73 6.35 2.36 12.94
CA LYS A 73 7.25 3.48 12.68
C LYS A 73 6.73 4.36 11.54
N ALA A 74 6.36 3.78 10.40
CA ALA A 74 5.87 4.55 9.25
C ALA A 74 4.61 5.36 9.60
N ILE A 75 3.66 4.77 10.34
CA ILE A 75 2.44 5.46 10.76
C ILE A 75 2.74 6.60 11.73
N ALA A 76 3.68 6.39 12.68
CA ALA A 76 4.10 7.42 13.62
C ALA A 76 4.76 8.61 12.90
N ASP A 77 5.72 8.34 12.02
CA ASP A 77 6.47 9.34 11.27
C ASP A 77 5.55 10.18 10.35
N VAL A 78 4.60 9.53 9.66
CA VAL A 78 3.61 10.23 8.82
C VAL A 78 2.69 11.10 9.67
N LYS A 79 2.23 10.59 10.81
CA LYS A 79 1.39 11.36 11.74
C LYS A 79 2.15 12.53 12.33
N GLU A 80 3.42 12.37 12.69
CA GLU A 80 4.26 13.46 13.19
C GLU A 80 4.43 14.55 12.13
N LYS A 81 4.78 14.16 10.88
CA LYS A 81 5.01 15.10 9.77
C LYS A 81 3.76 15.88 9.35
N TYR A 82 2.59 15.23 9.29
CA TYR A 82 1.39 15.82 8.69
C TYR A 82 0.23 16.03 9.66
N GLY A 83 0.29 15.49 10.87
CA GLY A 83 -0.77 15.59 11.88
C GLY A 83 -1.98 14.70 11.65
N SER A 84 -2.13 14.10 10.46
CA SER A 84 -3.27 13.27 10.09
C SER A 84 -2.89 12.16 9.12
N ILE A 85 -3.77 11.15 9.01
CA ILE A 85 -3.78 10.13 7.95
C ILE A 85 -5.24 10.00 7.49
N ASP A 86 -5.54 10.50 6.30
CA ASP A 86 -6.92 10.53 5.80
C ASP A 86 -7.23 9.31 4.92
N ILE A 87 -6.23 8.79 4.19
CA ILE A 87 -6.40 7.71 3.23
C ILE A 87 -5.26 6.69 3.39
N LEU A 88 -5.62 5.41 3.43
CA LEU A 88 -4.71 4.30 3.22
C LEU A 88 -5.11 3.57 1.93
N ALA A 89 -4.23 3.55 0.94
CA ALA A 89 -4.30 2.64 -0.20
C ALA A 89 -3.36 1.45 0.05
N SER A 90 -3.91 0.39 0.62
CA SER A 90 -3.19 -0.86 0.87
C SER A 90 -3.09 -1.66 -0.42
N ASN A 91 -2.02 -1.39 -1.17
CA ASN A 91 -1.81 -1.95 -2.49
C ASN A 91 -0.64 -2.95 -2.54
N ALA A 92 0.30 -2.91 -1.60
CA ALA A 92 1.40 -3.86 -1.56
C ALA A 92 0.91 -5.31 -1.74
N GLY A 93 1.56 -6.02 -2.63
CA GLY A 93 1.17 -7.39 -2.96
C GLY A 93 2.21 -8.06 -3.86
N LEU A 94 2.25 -9.36 -3.76
CA LEU A 94 3.07 -10.19 -4.63
C LEU A 94 2.29 -11.42 -5.13
N ASN A 95 2.73 -11.94 -6.26
CA ASN A 95 2.27 -13.19 -6.80
C ASN A 95 3.48 -14.09 -7.10
N ARG A 96 3.32 -15.39 -6.88
CA ARG A 96 4.32 -16.44 -7.14
C ARG A 96 3.68 -17.55 -7.95
N PRO A 97 3.47 -17.34 -9.27
CA PRO A 97 2.85 -18.36 -10.11
C PRO A 97 3.71 -19.62 -10.20
N MET A 98 3.10 -20.78 -9.87
CA MET A 98 3.72 -22.09 -10.00
C MET A 98 2.67 -23.21 -9.97
N PRO A 99 2.96 -24.41 -10.49
CA PRO A 99 2.08 -25.57 -10.36
C PRO A 99 1.73 -25.86 -8.89
N LEU A 100 0.52 -26.38 -8.66
CA LEU A 100 0.00 -26.62 -7.31
C LEU A 100 0.90 -27.56 -6.48
N ASP A 101 1.44 -28.59 -7.10
CA ASP A 101 2.31 -29.59 -6.49
C ASP A 101 3.73 -29.05 -6.16
N GLN A 102 4.07 -27.86 -6.63
CA GLN A 102 5.33 -27.18 -6.36
C GLN A 102 5.19 -26.06 -5.32
N VAL A 103 3.98 -25.74 -4.86
CA VAL A 103 3.77 -24.71 -3.84
C VAL A 103 4.30 -25.20 -2.49
N THR A 104 5.37 -24.57 -2.02
CA THR A 104 5.93 -24.87 -0.69
C THR A 104 5.27 -23.99 0.39
N PRO A 105 5.37 -24.39 1.69
CA PRO A 105 4.93 -23.54 2.79
C PRO A 105 5.52 -22.13 2.74
N GLU A 106 6.80 -21.98 2.40
CA GLU A 106 7.49 -20.69 2.35
C GLU A 106 6.92 -19.78 1.24
N VAL A 107 6.57 -20.38 0.10
CA VAL A 107 5.92 -19.64 -0.99
C VAL A 107 4.53 -19.21 -0.58
N TRP A 108 3.75 -20.10 0.01
CA TRP A 108 2.43 -19.80 0.56
C TRP A 108 2.51 -18.67 1.59
N ASP A 109 3.37 -18.81 2.60
CA ASP A 109 3.53 -17.83 3.67
C ASP A 109 3.99 -16.48 3.13
N SER A 110 4.90 -16.45 2.15
CA SER A 110 5.35 -15.20 1.55
C SER A 110 4.20 -14.42 0.91
N VAL A 111 3.31 -15.10 0.19
CA VAL A 111 2.15 -14.46 -0.45
C VAL A 111 1.12 -14.02 0.59
N MET A 112 0.77 -14.89 1.53
CA MET A 112 -0.21 -14.58 2.57
C MET A 112 0.26 -13.46 3.50
N ASN A 113 1.53 -13.46 3.89
CA ASN A 113 2.10 -12.43 4.76
C ASN A 113 2.06 -11.05 4.13
N VAL A 114 2.35 -10.92 2.84
CA VAL A 114 2.29 -9.61 2.16
C VAL A 114 0.85 -9.23 1.86
N ASN A 115 0.10 -10.09 1.15
CA ASN A 115 -1.17 -9.70 0.54
C ASN A 115 -2.32 -9.60 1.54
N LEU A 116 -2.35 -10.48 2.55
CA LEU A 116 -3.46 -10.56 3.51
C LEU A 116 -3.06 -10.03 4.88
N ARG A 117 -2.04 -10.65 5.51
CA ARG A 117 -1.61 -10.27 6.85
C ARG A 117 -1.10 -8.83 6.89
N GLY A 118 -0.26 -8.43 5.94
CA GLY A 118 0.26 -7.07 5.84
C GLY A 118 -0.85 -6.03 5.64
N ALA A 119 -1.79 -6.31 4.73
CA ALA A 119 -2.94 -5.44 4.50
C ALA A 119 -3.79 -5.26 5.77
N PHE A 120 -4.02 -6.35 6.52
CA PHE A 120 -4.74 -6.29 7.79
C PHE A 120 -4.03 -5.41 8.82
N PHE A 121 -2.73 -5.61 9.04
CA PHE A 121 -1.98 -4.85 10.03
C PHE A 121 -1.77 -3.39 9.64
N MET A 122 -1.65 -3.07 8.36
CA MET A 122 -1.69 -1.69 7.88
C MET A 122 -3.02 -1.01 8.24
N ALA A 123 -4.14 -1.68 8.01
CA ALA A 123 -5.45 -1.16 8.39
C ALA A 123 -5.58 -1.00 9.91
N GLN A 124 -5.13 -1.99 10.68
CA GLN A 124 -5.12 -1.93 12.14
C GLN A 124 -4.31 -0.75 12.67
N ALA A 125 -3.15 -0.47 12.09
CA ALA A 125 -2.26 0.60 12.51
C ALA A 125 -2.82 2.01 12.22
N VAL A 126 -3.48 2.23 11.09
CA VAL A 126 -4.08 3.54 10.76
C VAL A 126 -5.42 3.78 11.46
N ALA A 127 -6.15 2.73 11.80
CA ALA A 127 -7.50 2.83 12.34
C ALA A 127 -7.61 3.70 13.61
N PRO A 128 -6.71 3.62 14.62
CA PRO A 128 -6.76 4.51 15.78
C PRO A 128 -6.61 5.98 15.42
N VAL A 129 -5.74 6.32 14.47
CA VAL A 129 -5.53 7.69 13.98
C VAL A 129 -6.82 8.19 13.33
N MET A 130 -7.40 7.41 12.41
CA MET A 130 -8.63 7.75 11.70
C MET A 130 -9.83 7.86 12.65
N LYS A 131 -9.92 6.98 13.67
CA LYS A 131 -10.97 7.06 14.71
C LYS A 131 -10.86 8.35 15.52
N ALA A 132 -9.65 8.74 15.94
CA ALA A 132 -9.43 9.98 16.66
C ALA A 132 -9.78 11.23 15.84
N GLN A 133 -9.62 11.15 14.50
CA GLN A 133 -10.00 12.20 13.55
C GLN A 133 -11.51 12.23 13.24
N GLY A 134 -12.27 11.19 13.62
CA GLY A 134 -13.68 11.02 13.24
C GLY A 134 -13.90 10.72 11.75
N LYS A 135 -12.83 10.51 10.99
CA LYS A 135 -12.87 10.27 9.53
C LYS A 135 -11.63 9.54 9.04
N GLY A 136 -11.77 8.82 7.93
CA GLY A 136 -10.70 8.12 7.21
C GLY A 136 -11.27 7.23 6.11
N ARG A 137 -10.41 6.78 5.22
CA ARG A 137 -10.74 5.82 4.15
C ARG A 137 -9.62 4.81 4.03
N ILE A 138 -9.98 3.53 4.06
CA ILE A 138 -9.07 2.41 3.83
C ILE A 138 -9.52 1.72 2.55
N ILE A 139 -8.62 1.59 1.60
CA ILE A 139 -8.84 0.97 0.29
C ILE A 139 -7.89 -0.21 0.17
N PHE A 140 -8.43 -1.39 -0.11
CA PHE A 140 -7.64 -2.59 -0.38
C PHE A 140 -7.64 -2.90 -1.87
N THR A 141 -6.46 -3.13 -2.43
CA THR A 141 -6.33 -3.62 -3.81
C THR A 141 -6.67 -5.11 -3.83
N SER A 142 -7.90 -5.43 -4.26
CA SER A 142 -8.34 -6.79 -4.52
C SER A 142 -7.88 -7.26 -5.92
N SER A 143 -8.39 -8.37 -6.36
CA SER A 143 -8.09 -8.94 -7.68
C SER A 143 -9.30 -9.73 -8.18
N GLN A 144 -9.42 -9.82 -9.49
CA GLN A 144 -10.31 -10.79 -10.14
C GLN A 144 -10.00 -12.22 -9.69
N ALA A 145 -8.73 -12.49 -9.34
CA ALA A 145 -8.28 -13.79 -8.83
C ALA A 145 -8.89 -14.18 -7.47
N GLY A 146 -9.48 -13.23 -6.73
CA GLY A 146 -10.26 -13.51 -5.51
C GLY A 146 -11.67 -14.01 -5.79
N LEU A 147 -12.17 -13.84 -7.01
CA LEU A 147 -13.50 -14.26 -7.43
C LEU A 147 -13.47 -15.47 -8.38
N VAL A 148 -12.43 -15.57 -9.21
CA VAL A 148 -12.27 -16.61 -10.22
C VAL A 148 -10.88 -17.22 -10.10
N ALA A 149 -10.82 -18.54 -9.94
CA ALA A 149 -9.56 -19.26 -9.86
C ALA A 149 -8.70 -19.05 -11.12
N ARG A 150 -7.40 -18.91 -10.93
CA ARG A 150 -6.41 -18.85 -12.01
C ARG A 150 -5.40 -19.97 -11.86
N GLU A 151 -5.06 -20.58 -12.96
CA GLU A 151 -4.04 -21.62 -13.02
C GLU A 151 -2.71 -21.12 -12.45
N ASN A 152 -2.05 -21.95 -11.67
CA ASN A 152 -0.75 -21.66 -11.05
C ASN A 152 -0.70 -20.44 -10.11
N GLN A 153 -1.85 -19.96 -9.59
CA GLN A 153 -1.92 -18.79 -8.72
C GLN A 153 -2.67 -19.06 -7.41
N GLN A 154 -2.65 -20.28 -6.90
CA GLN A 154 -3.46 -20.71 -5.76
C GLN A 154 -3.24 -19.85 -4.48
N PRO A 155 -1.99 -19.60 -4.03
CA PRO A 155 -1.77 -18.72 -2.86
C PRO A 155 -2.27 -17.30 -3.12
N TYR A 156 -2.05 -16.78 -4.33
CA TYR A 156 -2.51 -15.44 -4.71
C TYR A 156 -4.04 -15.35 -4.72
N CYS A 157 -4.72 -16.33 -5.33
CA CYS A 157 -6.18 -16.39 -5.32
C CYS A 157 -6.73 -16.40 -3.89
N ALA A 158 -6.18 -17.27 -3.02
CA ALA A 158 -6.58 -17.35 -1.62
C ALA A 158 -6.35 -16.02 -0.85
N SER A 159 -5.29 -15.29 -1.20
CA SER A 159 -4.97 -14.01 -0.54
C SER A 159 -5.82 -12.82 -0.99
N LYS A 160 -6.58 -12.96 -2.08
CA LYS A 160 -7.38 -11.89 -2.69
C LYS A 160 -8.89 -12.13 -2.62
N GLY A 161 -9.28 -13.33 -2.14
CA GLY A 161 -10.66 -13.78 -1.93
C GLY A 161 -11.31 -13.40 -0.60
#